data_62e9d6fcb91dbb9b518dd4af84b8955c
#
_entry.id   62e9d6fcb91dbb9b518dd4af84b8955c
#
_cell.length_a   1.000
_cell.length_b   1.000
_cell.length_c   1.000
_cell.angle_alpha   90.00
_cell.angle_beta   90.00
_cell.angle_gamma   90.00
#
_symmetry.space_group_name_H-M   'P 1'
#
loop_
_entity.id
_entity.type
_entity.pdbx_description
1 polymer ?
#
loop_
_entity_poly.entity_id
_entity_poly.type
_entity_poly.pdbx_seq_one_letter_code
_entity_poly.pdbx_strand_id
1 'polypeptide(L)'
;MQDMSKEIWKELLPPEREVLPQAKPKRPKDAPPQADHWPLAILLERAAYLRKLAKHGDGQASETLKEYPQHATMLSFRGRNGIAELHENFADLFVVLDGRATLVTGGTVAGAETISPGEIRGTSIEGGVRQELRAGDVAHVPAGVPHQMLVPGDKTFTSFVMKIQQS
;
A
#
# COMPACT_ATOMS: atom_id res chain seq x y z
N MET A 1 -4.77 28.77 6.77
CA MET A 1 -3.59 27.94 6.41
C MET A 1 -3.92 27.25 5.12
N GLN A 2 -3.41 27.76 3.98
CA GLN A 2 -3.66 27.18 2.66
C GLN A 2 -2.95 25.83 2.59
N ASP A 3 -3.67 24.83 2.13
CA ASP A 3 -3.18 23.47 1.91
C ASP A 3 -2.10 23.47 0.81
N MET A 4 -0.85 23.62 1.24
CA MET A 4 0.33 23.61 0.35
C MET A 4 0.57 22.25 -0.32
N SER A 5 -0.16 21.20 0.07
CA SER A 5 -0.03 19.88 -0.51
C SER A 5 -0.50 19.83 -1.97
N LYS A 6 -1.48 20.65 -2.35
CA LYS A 6 -2.03 20.69 -3.72
C LYS A 6 -1.19 21.49 -4.71
N GLU A 7 -0.36 22.40 -4.26
CA GLU A 7 0.49 23.23 -5.13
C GLU A 7 1.77 22.49 -5.55
N ILE A 8 2.32 21.67 -4.69
CA ILE A 8 3.54 20.88 -4.95
C ILE A 8 3.32 19.88 -6.10
N TRP A 9 2.10 19.39 -6.27
CA TRP A 9 1.75 18.43 -7.31
C TRP A 9 1.83 19.03 -8.72
N LYS A 10 1.61 20.33 -8.88
CA LYS A 10 1.64 21.02 -10.18
C LYS A 10 3.07 21.19 -10.74
N GLU A 11 4.06 21.31 -9.86
CA GLU A 11 5.48 21.45 -10.27
C GLU A 11 6.19 20.10 -10.50
N LEU A 12 5.65 19.02 -9.93
CA LEU A 12 6.24 17.68 -10.04
C LEU A 12 5.71 16.85 -11.22
N LEU A 13 4.67 17.33 -11.89
CA LEU A 13 4.19 16.71 -13.11
C LEU A 13 5.19 17.03 -14.24
N PRO A 14 5.77 16.04 -14.92
CA PRO A 14 6.53 16.29 -16.12
C PRO A 14 5.62 17.04 -17.11
N PRO A 15 6.18 18.01 -17.89
CA PRO A 15 5.40 18.71 -18.87
C PRO A 15 4.74 17.69 -19.81
N GLU A 16 3.42 17.76 -19.86
CA GLU A 16 2.53 17.06 -20.78
C GLU A 16 3.08 15.76 -21.38
N ARG A 17 3.11 14.70 -20.62
CA ARG A 17 3.00 13.36 -21.15
C ARG A 17 1.65 12.81 -20.75
N GLU A 18 0.90 12.52 -21.81
CA GLU A 18 -0.36 11.81 -21.84
C GLU A 18 -0.99 11.56 -20.47
N VAL A 19 -2.04 12.30 -20.26
CA VAL A 19 -3.06 12.04 -19.25
C VAL A 19 -3.12 10.55 -18.99
N LEU A 20 -2.70 10.13 -17.80
CA LEU A 20 -3.11 8.82 -17.29
C LEU A 20 -4.58 8.67 -17.64
N PRO A 21 -5.02 7.56 -18.22
CA PRO A 21 -6.35 7.45 -18.77
C PRO A 21 -7.33 8.00 -17.76
N GLN A 22 -8.03 9.04 -18.18
CA GLN A 22 -9.03 9.73 -17.39
C GLN A 22 -9.88 8.69 -16.69
N ALA A 23 -10.31 8.98 -15.48
CA ALA A 23 -11.17 8.11 -14.71
C ALA A 23 -12.14 7.42 -15.67
N LYS A 24 -12.04 6.10 -15.79
CA LYS A 24 -12.85 5.31 -16.72
C LYS A 24 -14.27 5.80 -16.58
N PRO A 25 -14.98 6.09 -17.69
CA PRO A 25 -16.35 6.59 -17.63
C PRO A 25 -17.13 5.68 -16.68
N LYS A 26 -17.92 6.29 -15.78
CA LYS A 26 -18.72 5.52 -14.81
C LYS A 26 -19.52 4.49 -15.59
N ARG A 27 -19.26 3.23 -15.30
CA ARG A 27 -19.91 2.10 -15.95
C ARG A 27 -21.42 2.21 -15.74
N PRO A 28 -22.26 1.96 -16.75
CA PRO A 28 -23.70 1.82 -16.56
C PRO A 28 -23.97 0.81 -15.43
N LYS A 29 -24.94 1.11 -14.56
CA LYS A 29 -25.27 0.25 -13.41
C LYS A 29 -25.59 -1.20 -13.81
N ASP A 30 -26.08 -1.40 -15.01
CA ASP A 30 -26.53 -2.69 -15.56
C ASP A 30 -25.47 -3.39 -16.43
N ALA A 31 -24.28 -2.84 -16.57
CA ALA A 31 -23.24 -3.49 -17.32
C ALA A 31 -22.70 -4.74 -16.57
N PRO A 32 -22.53 -5.91 -17.23
CA PRO A 32 -22.05 -7.10 -16.57
C PRO A 32 -20.67 -6.90 -15.95
N PRO A 33 -20.37 -7.54 -14.81
CA PRO A 33 -19.03 -7.44 -14.18
C PRO A 33 -17.95 -7.80 -15.17
N GLN A 34 -16.87 -7.00 -15.22
CA GLN A 34 -15.68 -7.30 -16.03
C GLN A 34 -14.52 -7.60 -15.12
N ALA A 35 -13.66 -8.51 -15.55
CA ALA A 35 -12.39 -8.75 -14.89
C ALA A 35 -11.51 -7.50 -14.95
N ASP A 36 -10.82 -7.20 -13.86
CA ASP A 36 -9.75 -6.22 -13.85
C ASP A 36 -8.43 -6.95 -14.13
N HIS A 37 -7.57 -6.29 -14.89
CA HIS A 37 -6.27 -6.83 -15.26
C HIS A 37 -5.21 -5.75 -15.09
N TRP A 38 -4.21 -6.04 -14.30
CA TRP A 38 -3.04 -5.17 -14.10
C TRP A 38 -1.77 -5.91 -14.55
N PRO A 39 -1.29 -5.67 -15.78
CA PRO A 39 -0.02 -6.22 -16.21
C PRO A 39 1.11 -5.80 -15.28
N LEU A 40 2.01 -6.73 -14.95
CA LEU A 40 3.14 -6.45 -14.07
C LEU A 40 3.95 -5.24 -14.55
N ALA A 41 4.19 -5.12 -15.85
CA ALA A 41 4.93 -4.00 -16.42
C ALA A 41 4.29 -2.65 -16.09
N ILE A 42 2.95 -2.56 -16.16
CA ILE A 42 2.20 -1.35 -15.81
C ILE A 42 2.28 -1.08 -14.29
N LEU A 43 2.17 -2.11 -13.46
CA LEU A 43 2.32 -1.93 -12.00
C LEU A 43 3.71 -1.44 -11.64
N LEU A 44 4.77 -1.94 -12.27
CA LEU A 44 6.15 -1.48 -12.04
C LEU A 44 6.38 -0.06 -12.54
N GLU A 45 5.78 0.34 -13.66
CA GLU A 45 5.81 1.73 -14.13
C GLU A 45 5.13 2.68 -13.14
N ARG A 46 3.95 2.31 -12.64
CA ARG A 46 3.26 3.07 -11.58
C ARG A 46 4.06 3.11 -10.28
N ALA A 47 4.70 2.01 -9.90
CA ALA A 47 5.59 1.96 -8.73
C ALA A 47 6.79 2.91 -8.87
N ALA A 48 7.34 3.07 -10.07
CA ALA A 48 8.39 4.05 -10.32
C ALA A 48 7.91 5.49 -10.09
N TYR A 49 6.65 5.80 -10.39
CA TYR A 49 6.02 7.07 -10.04
C TYR A 49 5.85 7.21 -8.51
N LEU A 50 5.30 6.20 -7.83
CA LEU A 50 5.17 6.21 -6.37
C LEU A 50 6.54 6.39 -5.68
N ARG A 51 7.60 5.80 -6.23
CA ARG A 51 8.97 6.00 -5.74
C ARG A 51 9.40 7.46 -5.81
N LYS A 52 9.05 8.18 -6.88
CA LYS A 52 9.33 9.62 -6.98
C LYS A 52 8.57 10.41 -5.91
N LEU A 53 7.29 10.09 -5.71
CA LEU A 53 6.48 10.70 -4.66
C LEU A 53 7.08 10.45 -3.26
N ALA A 54 7.46 9.22 -2.98
CA ALA A 54 8.04 8.83 -1.70
C ALA A 54 9.34 9.60 -1.38
N LYS A 55 10.14 9.96 -2.38
CA LYS A 55 11.37 10.76 -2.21
C LYS A 55 11.10 12.18 -1.71
N HIS A 56 9.94 12.74 -2.04
CA HIS A 56 9.53 14.08 -1.63
C HIS A 56 8.64 14.08 -0.37
N GLY A 57 8.27 12.90 0.09
CA GLY A 57 7.46 12.67 1.27
C GLY A 57 8.24 11.98 2.39
N ASP A 58 7.56 11.06 3.02
CA ASP A 58 8.06 10.34 4.19
C ASP A 58 8.74 8.99 3.85
N GLY A 59 9.15 8.79 2.60
CA GLY A 59 9.85 7.59 2.15
C GLY A 59 8.92 6.45 1.74
N GLN A 60 7.62 6.68 1.68
CA GLN A 60 6.62 5.72 1.22
C GLN A 60 5.51 6.42 0.42
N ALA A 61 4.88 5.69 -0.47
CA ALA A 61 3.71 6.15 -1.21
C ALA A 61 2.85 4.94 -1.62
N SER A 62 1.54 5.15 -1.70
CA SER A 62 0.60 4.13 -2.16
C SER A 62 -0.53 4.75 -2.94
N GLU A 63 -1.20 3.94 -3.75
CA GLU A 63 -2.42 4.31 -4.45
C GLU A 63 -3.43 3.17 -4.42
N THR A 64 -4.70 3.52 -4.32
CA THR A 64 -5.79 2.57 -4.53
C THR A 64 -6.00 2.39 -6.02
N LEU A 65 -5.81 1.16 -6.51
CA LEU A 65 -6.03 0.82 -7.92
C LEU A 65 -7.53 0.67 -8.22
N LYS A 66 -8.25 0.02 -7.30
CA LYS A 66 -9.70 -0.15 -7.40
C LYS A 66 -10.33 -0.55 -6.07
N GLU A 67 -11.53 -0.04 -5.84
CA GLU A 67 -12.39 -0.41 -4.71
C GLU A 67 -13.52 -1.32 -5.19
N TYR A 68 -13.86 -2.30 -4.37
CA TYR A 68 -14.95 -3.25 -4.51
C TYR A 68 -15.76 -3.29 -3.21
N PRO A 69 -16.97 -3.87 -3.19
CA PRO A 69 -17.80 -3.85 -1.98
C PRO A 69 -17.14 -4.42 -0.72
N GLN A 70 -16.25 -5.43 -0.85
CA GLN A 70 -15.66 -6.15 0.27
C GLN A 70 -14.13 -6.18 0.26
N HIS A 71 -13.50 -5.53 -0.71
CA HIS A 71 -12.05 -5.46 -0.80
C HIS A 71 -11.60 -4.29 -1.64
N ALA A 72 -10.35 -3.91 -1.49
CA ALA A 72 -9.68 -2.95 -2.35
C ALA A 72 -8.34 -3.52 -2.82
N THR A 73 -7.93 -3.11 -4.01
CA THR A 73 -6.59 -3.39 -4.54
C THR A 73 -5.76 -2.13 -4.54
N MET A 74 -4.53 -2.25 -4.12
CA MET A 74 -3.62 -1.13 -3.93
C MET A 74 -2.24 -1.47 -4.50
N LEU A 75 -1.50 -0.45 -4.86
CA LEU A 75 -0.07 -0.52 -5.13
C LEU A 75 0.67 0.28 -4.06
N SER A 76 1.69 -0.30 -3.46
CA SER A 76 2.48 0.32 -2.40
C SER A 76 3.96 0.28 -2.71
N PHE A 77 4.63 1.41 -2.48
CA PHE A 77 6.08 1.55 -2.51
C PHE A 77 6.59 2.00 -1.15
N ARG A 78 7.64 1.36 -0.66
CA ARG A 78 8.35 1.72 0.57
C ARG A 78 9.86 1.78 0.34
N GLY A 79 10.48 2.88 0.75
CA GLY A 79 11.93 3.08 0.80
C GLY A 79 12.46 3.15 2.24
N ARG A 80 11.61 2.85 3.23
CA ARG A 80 11.94 2.83 4.66
C ARG A 80 10.98 1.92 5.44
N ASN A 81 11.28 1.72 6.72
CA ASN A 81 10.39 0.98 7.62
C ASN A 81 9.00 1.61 7.68
N GLY A 82 7.98 0.77 7.62
CA GLY A 82 6.62 1.13 7.97
C GLY A 82 6.44 1.24 9.48
N ILE A 83 5.35 1.86 9.90
CA ILE A 83 4.88 1.80 11.29
C ILE A 83 4.20 0.47 11.59
N ALA A 84 3.98 0.16 12.86
CA ALA A 84 3.16 -0.98 13.25
C ALA A 84 1.68 -0.70 12.97
N GLU A 85 0.99 -1.69 12.43
CA GLU A 85 -0.41 -1.61 12.04
C GLU A 85 -1.19 -2.81 12.56
N LEU A 86 -2.45 -2.57 12.93
CA LEU A 86 -3.42 -3.62 13.22
C LEU A 86 -4.77 -3.18 12.65
N HIS A 87 -5.33 -4.03 11.81
CA HIS A 87 -6.66 -3.87 11.23
C HIS A 87 -7.57 -4.92 11.84
N GLU A 88 -8.55 -4.52 12.66
CA GLU A 88 -9.47 -5.47 13.30
C GLU A 88 -10.41 -6.14 12.30
N ASN A 89 -10.78 -5.42 11.24
CA ASN A 89 -11.81 -5.83 10.29
C ASN A 89 -11.27 -6.09 8.87
N PHE A 90 -9.97 -6.04 8.66
CA PHE A 90 -9.36 -6.26 7.36
C PHE A 90 -8.16 -7.19 7.44
N ALA A 91 -8.12 -8.13 6.50
CA ALA A 91 -6.91 -8.88 6.20
C ALA A 91 -6.14 -8.20 5.07
N ASP A 92 -4.81 -8.30 5.10
CA ASP A 92 -3.94 -7.84 4.04
C ASP A 92 -3.31 -9.03 3.30
N LEU A 93 -3.41 -9.04 1.99
CA LEU A 93 -2.69 -9.95 1.12
C LEU A 93 -1.66 -9.16 0.31
N PHE A 94 -0.38 -9.45 0.53
CA PHE A 94 0.74 -8.83 -0.18
C PHE A 94 1.23 -9.77 -1.28
N VAL A 95 1.36 -9.25 -2.50
CA VAL A 95 2.13 -9.87 -3.58
C VAL A 95 3.32 -8.99 -3.84
N VAL A 96 4.52 -9.50 -3.57
CA VAL A 96 5.75 -8.72 -3.72
C VAL A 96 6.13 -8.62 -5.19
N LEU A 97 6.15 -7.40 -5.72
CA LEU A 97 6.45 -7.15 -7.14
C LEU A 97 7.93 -6.86 -7.37
N ASP A 98 8.59 -6.18 -6.43
CA ASP A 98 9.99 -5.82 -6.53
C ASP A 98 10.60 -5.53 -5.15
N GLY A 99 11.90 -5.74 -5.03
CA GLY A 99 12.66 -5.47 -3.82
C GLY A 99 12.49 -6.52 -2.73
N ARG A 100 12.70 -6.11 -1.48
CA ARG A 100 12.61 -6.98 -0.30
C ARG A 100 12.30 -6.20 0.97
N ALA A 101 11.69 -6.90 1.91
CA ALA A 101 11.38 -6.38 3.24
C ALA A 101 11.35 -7.52 4.26
N THR A 102 11.34 -7.18 5.54
CA THR A 102 11.02 -8.10 6.63
C THR A 102 9.60 -7.81 7.11
N LEU A 103 8.70 -8.75 6.96
CA LEU A 103 7.39 -8.70 7.59
C LEU A 103 7.48 -9.23 9.03
N VAL A 104 7.08 -8.39 9.99
CA VAL A 104 6.92 -8.79 11.40
C VAL A 104 5.43 -8.96 11.66
N THR A 105 5.01 -10.10 12.20
CA THR A 105 3.59 -10.40 12.50
C THR A 105 3.40 -10.92 13.90
N GLY A 106 2.25 -10.63 14.50
CA GLY A 106 1.95 -10.96 15.90
C GLY A 106 2.68 -10.03 16.88
N GLY A 107 2.84 -10.48 18.12
CA GLY A 107 3.43 -9.65 19.17
C GLY A 107 2.50 -8.54 19.63
N THR A 108 3.07 -7.45 20.14
CA THR A 108 2.34 -6.32 20.72
C THR A 108 2.73 -5.02 19.99
N VAL A 109 1.75 -4.19 19.67
CA VAL A 109 1.98 -2.87 19.09
C VAL A 109 2.47 -1.90 20.16
N ALA A 110 3.71 -1.44 20.06
CA ALA A 110 4.26 -0.42 20.94
C ALA A 110 3.71 0.96 20.58
N GLY A 111 3.31 1.74 21.59
CA GLY A 111 2.71 3.06 21.38
C GLY A 111 1.39 2.99 20.58
N ALA A 112 0.59 1.97 20.85
CA ALA A 112 -0.67 1.74 20.14
C ALA A 112 -1.66 2.90 20.32
N GLU A 113 -2.16 3.42 19.18
CA GLU A 113 -3.21 4.44 19.12
C GLU A 113 -4.30 4.00 18.14
N THR A 114 -5.55 4.10 18.57
CA THR A 114 -6.70 3.88 17.68
C THR A 114 -6.92 5.16 16.87
N ILE A 115 -6.65 5.11 15.57
CA ILE A 115 -6.79 6.27 14.66
C ILE A 115 -8.20 6.37 14.05
N SER A 116 -8.91 5.26 13.98
CA SER A 116 -10.32 5.14 13.60
C SER A 116 -10.85 3.79 14.08
N PRO A 117 -12.18 3.54 14.10
CA PRO A 117 -12.74 2.26 14.52
C PRO A 117 -12.11 1.07 13.78
N GLY A 118 -11.47 0.17 14.54
CA GLY A 118 -10.80 -1.01 14.01
C GLY A 118 -9.42 -0.78 13.38
N GLU A 119 -8.90 0.45 13.41
CA GLU A 119 -7.60 0.82 12.86
C GLU A 119 -6.64 1.30 13.95
N ILE A 120 -5.65 0.51 14.26
CA ILE A 120 -4.65 0.78 15.28
C ILE A 120 -3.29 0.97 14.63
N ARG A 121 -2.56 1.98 15.09
CA ARG A 121 -1.19 2.28 14.66
C ARG A 121 -0.27 2.38 15.87
N GLY A 122 1.02 2.12 15.63
CA GLY A 122 2.04 2.27 16.65
C GLY A 122 3.42 2.42 16.04
N THR A 123 4.41 2.55 16.88
CA THR A 123 5.78 2.79 16.44
C THR A 123 6.49 1.53 15.97
N SER A 124 6.24 0.40 16.63
CA SER A 124 6.89 -0.88 16.34
C SER A 124 6.09 -2.07 16.86
N ILE A 125 6.48 -3.25 16.45
CA ILE A 125 6.02 -4.52 17.03
C ILE A 125 7.07 -5.02 18.04
N GLU A 126 6.66 -5.28 19.26
CA GLU A 126 7.45 -5.95 20.28
C GLU A 126 7.13 -7.46 20.25
N GLY A 127 8.17 -8.28 20.11
CA GLY A 127 8.01 -9.71 19.87
C GLY A 127 7.58 -9.98 18.42
N GLY A 128 6.79 -11.04 18.21
CA GLY A 128 6.31 -11.42 16.88
C GLY A 128 7.29 -12.27 16.08
N VAL A 129 6.81 -12.73 14.94
CA VAL A 129 7.57 -13.57 13.99
C VAL A 129 8.05 -12.71 12.83
N ARG A 130 9.30 -12.89 12.44
CA ARG A 130 9.93 -12.17 11.33
C ARG A 130 10.06 -13.09 10.13
N GLN A 131 9.61 -12.61 8.98
CA GLN A 131 9.72 -13.31 7.70
C GLN A 131 10.31 -12.39 6.64
N GLU A 132 11.37 -12.85 5.98
CA GLU A 132 11.92 -12.15 4.82
C GLU A 132 11.02 -12.36 3.61
N LEU A 133 10.66 -11.26 2.96
CA LEU A 133 9.89 -11.22 1.73
C LEU A 133 10.75 -10.67 0.59
N ARG A 134 10.61 -11.27 -0.58
CA ARG A 134 11.28 -10.86 -1.82
C ARG A 134 10.34 -10.96 -3.01
N ALA A 135 10.73 -10.37 -4.12
CA ALA A 135 9.92 -10.37 -5.35
C ALA A 135 9.45 -11.80 -5.71
N GLY A 136 8.15 -11.94 -5.95
CA GLY A 136 7.46 -13.20 -6.21
C GLY A 136 6.79 -13.83 -4.98
N ASP A 137 7.14 -13.41 -3.77
CA ASP A 137 6.52 -13.94 -2.55
C ASP A 137 5.09 -13.39 -2.37
N VAL A 138 4.27 -14.20 -1.70
CA VAL A 138 2.92 -13.84 -1.26
C VAL A 138 2.84 -13.99 0.25
N ALA A 139 2.34 -12.98 0.94
CA ALA A 139 2.11 -13.01 2.38
C ALA A 139 0.67 -12.61 2.70
N HIS A 140 0.04 -13.33 3.61
CA HIS A 140 -1.31 -13.05 4.09
C HIS A 140 -1.26 -12.73 5.59
N VAL A 141 -1.79 -11.58 5.96
CA VAL A 141 -1.96 -11.16 7.36
C VAL A 141 -3.45 -11.15 7.66
N PRO A 142 -3.95 -12.07 8.50
CA PRO A 142 -5.37 -12.07 8.90
C PRO A 142 -5.77 -10.79 9.63
N ALA A 143 -7.07 -10.49 9.63
CA ALA A 143 -7.62 -9.43 10.46
C ALA A 143 -7.28 -9.67 11.95
N GLY A 144 -7.03 -8.59 12.69
CA GLY A 144 -6.68 -8.64 14.11
C GLY A 144 -5.22 -9.04 14.38
N VAL A 145 -4.40 -9.32 13.37
CA VAL A 145 -2.99 -9.65 13.56
C VAL A 145 -2.14 -8.39 13.40
N PRO A 146 -1.43 -7.96 14.46
CA PRO A 146 -0.47 -6.87 14.37
C PRO A 146 0.61 -7.19 13.35
N HIS A 147 1.00 -6.21 12.55
CA HIS A 147 2.08 -6.39 11.58
C HIS A 147 2.85 -5.11 11.30
N GLN A 148 4.08 -5.28 10.85
CA GLN A 148 4.96 -4.18 10.45
C GLN A 148 5.85 -4.61 9.29
N MET A 149 5.95 -3.77 8.27
CA MET A 149 6.86 -3.98 7.15
C MET A 149 8.14 -3.20 7.36
N LEU A 150 9.26 -3.89 7.57
CA LEU A 150 10.58 -3.30 7.75
C LEU A 150 11.37 -3.39 6.45
N VAL A 151 11.84 -2.24 5.97
CA VAL A 151 12.65 -2.13 4.76
C VAL A 151 14.07 -1.71 5.14
N PRO A 152 15.10 -2.52 4.88
CA PRO A 152 16.48 -2.14 5.14
C PRO A 152 16.85 -0.83 4.45
N GLY A 153 17.70 0.00 5.09
CA GLY A 153 17.93 1.39 4.71
C GLY A 153 18.43 1.65 3.28
N ASP A 154 19.05 0.65 2.65
CA ASP A 154 19.54 0.70 1.26
C ASP A 154 18.62 -0.01 0.25
N LYS A 155 17.48 -0.54 0.72
CA LYS A 155 16.53 -1.32 -0.08
C LYS A 155 15.23 -0.61 -0.30
N THR A 156 14.46 -1.14 -1.23
CA THR A 156 13.09 -0.73 -1.51
C THR A 156 12.19 -1.95 -1.51
N PHE A 157 10.89 -1.70 -1.37
CA PHE A 157 9.89 -2.74 -1.37
C PHE A 157 8.64 -2.25 -2.12
N THR A 158 8.24 -2.98 -3.12
CA THR A 158 7.04 -2.71 -3.91
C THR A 158 6.11 -3.90 -3.84
N SER A 159 4.86 -3.67 -3.47
CA SER A 159 3.86 -4.72 -3.38
C SER A 159 2.51 -4.30 -3.98
N PHE A 160 1.86 -5.25 -4.63
CA PHE A 160 0.42 -5.21 -4.84
C PHE A 160 -0.24 -5.71 -3.56
N VAL A 161 -1.19 -4.94 -3.04
CA VAL A 161 -1.87 -5.27 -1.78
C VAL A 161 -3.36 -5.41 -2.05
N MET A 162 -3.94 -6.48 -1.54
CA MET A 162 -5.38 -6.64 -1.46
C MET A 162 -5.80 -6.52 0.00
N LYS A 163 -6.58 -5.48 0.29
CA LYS A 163 -7.19 -5.27 1.60
C LYS A 163 -8.59 -5.86 1.58
N ILE A 164 -8.82 -6.90 2.38
CA ILE A 164 -10.02 -7.75 2.33
C ILE A 164 -10.80 -7.57 3.62
N GLN A 165 -12.04 -7.08 3.50
CA GLN A 165 -12.93 -6.97 4.66
C GLN A 165 -13.30 -8.36 5.19
N GLN A 166 -13.17 -8.52 6.49
CA GLN A 166 -13.58 -9.72 7.21
C GLN A 166 -14.79 -9.39 8.09
N SER A 167 -15.79 -10.23 8.05
CA SER A 167 -17.02 -10.11 8.86
C SER A 167 -16.83 -10.70 10.23
#